data_606a9491fc2c096b8d474aa627734993
#
_entry.id   606a9491fc2c096b8d474aa627734993
#
_cell.length_a   1.000
_cell.length_b   1.000
_cell.length_c   1.000
_cell.angle_alpha   90.00
_cell.angle_beta   90.00
_cell.angle_gamma   90.00
#
_symmetry.space_group_name_H-M   'P 1'
#
loop_
_entity.id
_entity.type
_entity.pdbx_description
1 polymer ?
#
loop_
_entity_poly.entity_id
_entity_poly.type
_entity_poly.pdbx_seq_one_letter_code
_entity_poly.pdbx_strand_id
1 'polypeptide(L)'
;MAALGALGLLAVVAALAAVFELGPFGDGDRTSLTKAEFTTDGDQVCERAHDRFAELQKNPPNSAEGAVALTQNLIEISENELSQIRALDAPAEVQGALDQYLRAREQGIALLEQGLEAAGDRDARAYARAQAKIAAGQLRRLKLAEAVGFTECSVVQSGSAGQ
;
A
#
# COMPACT_ATOMS: atom_id res chain seq x y z
N MET A 1 69.59 12.34 2.47
CA MET A 1 68.51 13.01 3.19
C MET A 1 67.18 12.68 2.50
N ALA A 2 66.47 11.71 2.93
CA ALA A 2 65.08 11.47 2.60
C ALA A 2 64.64 10.13 3.24
N ALA A 3 64.30 10.14 4.49
CA ALA A 3 63.68 8.96 5.15
C ALA A 3 62.92 9.41 6.40
N LEU A 4 61.89 10.25 6.25
CA LEU A 4 61.02 10.74 7.35
C LEU A 4 59.59 11.02 6.87
N GLY A 5 59.05 10.30 5.90
CA GLY A 5 57.72 10.56 5.38
C GLY A 5 56.71 9.39 5.41
N ALA A 6 57.16 8.18 5.80
CA ALA A 6 56.31 6.96 5.66
C ALA A 6 55.63 6.50 6.97
N LEU A 7 55.95 7.04 8.12
CA LEU A 7 55.42 6.58 9.41
C LEU A 7 54.16 7.36 9.88
N GLY A 8 53.89 8.52 9.29
CA GLY A 8 52.74 9.37 9.67
C GLY A 8 51.41 8.93 9.06
N LEU A 9 51.43 8.22 7.94
CA LEU A 9 50.18 7.86 7.19
C LEU A 9 49.50 6.59 7.75
N LEU A 10 50.25 5.69 8.36
CA LEU A 10 49.70 4.43 8.94
C LEU A 10 48.95 4.65 10.25
N ALA A 11 49.34 5.67 11.04
CA ALA A 11 48.64 5.95 12.30
C ALA A 11 47.26 6.59 12.14
N VAL A 12 47.02 7.32 11.04
CA VAL A 12 45.75 7.98 10.77
C VAL A 12 44.71 6.97 10.25
N VAL A 13 45.14 5.96 9.48
CA VAL A 13 44.25 4.91 8.96
C VAL A 13 43.77 3.97 10.06
N ALA A 14 44.61 3.65 11.05
CA ALA A 14 44.21 2.83 12.19
C ALA A 14 43.23 3.55 13.13
N ALA A 15 43.31 4.86 13.28
CA ALA A 15 42.38 5.64 14.09
C ALA A 15 40.99 5.78 13.44
N LEU A 16 40.91 5.79 12.11
CA LEU A 16 39.64 5.84 11.39
C LEU A 16 38.89 4.51 11.41
N ALA A 17 39.60 3.36 11.44
CA ALA A 17 38.96 2.06 11.55
C ALA A 17 38.31 1.84 12.92
N ALA A 18 38.91 2.33 14.00
CA ALA A 18 38.37 2.16 15.36
C ALA A 18 37.12 3.02 15.62
N VAL A 19 36.90 4.11 14.86
CA VAL A 19 35.70 4.94 14.99
C VAL A 19 34.52 4.32 14.26
N PHE A 20 34.76 3.47 13.25
CA PHE A 20 33.70 2.79 12.50
C PHE A 20 33.12 1.58 13.22
N GLU A 21 33.89 0.93 14.13
CA GLU A 21 33.42 -0.22 14.90
C GLU A 21 32.71 0.16 16.22
N LEU A 22 32.84 1.40 16.65
CA LEU A 22 32.21 1.92 17.88
C LEU A 22 31.19 3.03 17.60
N GLY A 23 30.71 3.14 16.36
CA GLY A 23 29.60 4.06 16.06
C GLY A 23 28.34 3.62 16.79
N PRO A 24 27.51 4.57 17.29
CA PRO A 24 26.20 4.28 17.90
C PRO A 24 25.16 3.83 16.88
N PHE A 25 25.58 3.38 15.71
CA PHE A 25 24.78 2.62 14.75
C PHE A 25 24.96 1.12 15.03
N GLY A 26 24.77 0.73 16.30
CA GLY A 26 24.38 -0.63 16.60
C GLY A 26 23.17 -0.94 15.74
N ASP A 27 23.06 -2.15 15.20
CA ASP A 27 21.86 -2.68 14.58
C ASP A 27 20.68 -2.24 15.44
N GLY A 28 20.08 -1.12 15.06
CA GLY A 28 18.86 -0.66 15.70
C GLY A 28 17.89 -1.77 15.46
N ASP A 29 17.65 -2.52 16.51
CA ASP A 29 16.51 -3.41 16.62
C ASP A 29 15.35 -2.63 16.01
N ARG A 30 14.95 -2.94 14.78
CA ARG A 30 13.76 -2.37 14.17
C ARG A 30 12.64 -2.91 15.02
N THR A 31 12.37 -2.22 16.11
CA THR A 31 11.22 -2.52 16.94
C THR A 31 10.02 -2.43 16.00
N SER A 32 9.45 -3.59 15.68
CA SER A 32 8.19 -3.65 14.95
C SER A 32 7.21 -2.69 15.61
N LEU A 33 6.40 -2.02 14.80
CA LEU A 33 5.36 -1.14 15.30
C LEU A 33 4.53 -1.87 16.36
N THR A 34 4.08 -1.16 17.36
CA THR A 34 2.99 -1.66 18.20
C THR A 34 1.73 -1.83 17.34
N LYS A 35 0.81 -2.68 17.77
CA LYS A 35 -0.47 -2.83 17.05
C LYS A 35 -1.19 -1.50 16.86
N ALA A 36 -1.18 -0.64 17.87
CA ALA A 36 -1.83 0.67 17.79
C ALA A 36 -1.18 1.60 16.76
N GLU A 37 0.15 1.67 16.71
CA GLU A 37 0.88 2.45 15.70
C GLU A 37 0.61 1.88 14.31
N PHE A 38 0.74 0.56 14.15
CA PHE A 38 0.48 -0.12 12.87
C PHE A 38 -0.93 0.15 12.34
N THR A 39 -1.96 0.05 13.20
CA THR A 39 -3.35 0.31 12.77
C THR A 39 -3.58 1.78 12.47
N THR A 40 -2.98 2.69 13.22
CA THR A 40 -3.06 4.13 12.94
C THR A 40 -2.43 4.49 11.60
N ASP A 41 -1.24 3.97 11.33
CA ASP A 41 -0.53 4.23 10.07
C ASP A 41 -1.28 3.60 8.88
N GLY A 42 -1.81 2.39 9.05
CA GLY A 42 -2.64 1.73 8.04
C GLY A 42 -3.93 2.49 7.74
N ASP A 43 -4.61 2.99 8.76
CA ASP A 43 -5.82 3.81 8.60
C ASP A 43 -5.53 5.11 7.85
N GLN A 44 -4.40 5.77 8.09
CA GLN A 44 -3.98 6.93 7.29
C GLN A 44 -3.74 6.59 5.82
N VAL A 45 -3.21 5.39 5.52
CA VAL A 45 -3.06 4.92 4.13
C VAL A 45 -4.44 4.78 3.47
N CYS A 46 -5.39 4.14 4.17
CA CYS A 46 -6.74 3.95 3.66
C CYS A 46 -7.50 5.27 3.49
N GLU A 47 -7.39 6.21 4.44
CA GLU A 47 -8.00 7.53 4.35
C GLU A 47 -7.56 8.25 3.06
N ARG A 48 -6.25 8.30 2.80
CA ARG A 48 -5.72 8.91 1.57
C ARG A 48 -6.21 8.21 0.30
N ALA A 49 -6.33 6.88 0.30
CA ALA A 49 -6.87 6.14 -0.83
C ALA A 49 -8.35 6.44 -1.03
N HIS A 50 -9.11 6.52 0.06
CA HIS A 50 -10.53 6.88 0.06
C HIS A 50 -10.78 8.27 -0.51
N ASP A 51 -10.01 9.27 -0.13
CA ASP A 51 -10.13 10.62 -0.67
C ASP A 51 -9.92 10.64 -2.19
N ARG A 52 -8.93 9.90 -2.69
CA ARG A 52 -8.68 9.76 -4.13
C ARG A 52 -9.82 9.04 -4.85
N PHE A 53 -10.40 7.99 -4.27
CA PHE A 53 -11.59 7.32 -4.80
C PHE A 53 -12.80 8.24 -4.84
N ALA A 54 -13.04 8.99 -3.77
CA ALA A 54 -14.16 9.94 -3.70
C ALA A 54 -14.05 11.02 -4.79
N GLU A 55 -12.84 11.50 -5.08
CA GLU A 55 -12.59 12.46 -6.16
C GLU A 55 -12.96 11.88 -7.54
N LEU A 56 -12.58 10.63 -7.81
CA LEU A 56 -12.91 9.96 -9.07
C LEU A 56 -14.43 9.75 -9.25
N GLN A 57 -15.16 9.55 -8.17
CA GLN A 57 -16.62 9.34 -8.22
C GLN A 57 -17.44 10.59 -8.56
N LYS A 58 -16.84 11.79 -8.43
CA LYS A 58 -17.53 13.04 -8.78
C LYS A 58 -17.86 13.14 -10.27
N ASN A 59 -17.10 12.45 -11.11
CA ASN A 59 -17.26 12.49 -12.57
C ASN A 59 -17.36 11.06 -13.13
N PRO A 60 -18.53 10.39 -13.00
CA PRO A 60 -18.70 9.04 -13.50
C PRO A 60 -18.53 8.99 -15.03
N PRO A 61 -17.92 7.92 -15.58
CA PRO A 61 -17.68 7.81 -17.00
C PRO A 61 -18.99 7.57 -17.76
N ASN A 62 -19.09 8.21 -18.92
CA ASN A 62 -20.22 8.06 -19.85
C ASN A 62 -19.82 7.46 -21.21
N SER A 63 -18.59 7.00 -21.35
CA SER A 63 -18.03 6.37 -22.55
C SER A 63 -17.10 5.21 -22.19
N ALA A 64 -16.77 4.36 -23.16
CA ALA A 64 -15.81 3.26 -22.98
C ALA A 64 -14.41 3.80 -22.64
N GLU A 65 -13.97 4.86 -23.30
CA GLU A 65 -12.70 5.52 -23.04
C GLU A 65 -12.67 6.09 -21.62
N GLY A 66 -13.76 6.68 -21.16
CA GLY A 66 -13.91 7.15 -19.79
C GLY A 66 -13.87 5.99 -18.76
N ALA A 67 -14.48 4.85 -19.09
CA ALA A 67 -14.42 3.65 -18.25
C ALA A 67 -12.99 3.07 -18.15
N VAL A 68 -12.23 3.08 -19.26
CA VAL A 68 -10.81 2.72 -19.26
C VAL A 68 -10.04 3.63 -18.33
N ALA A 69 -10.15 4.95 -18.50
CA ALA A 69 -9.42 5.93 -17.69
C ALA A 69 -9.77 5.83 -16.19
N LEU A 70 -11.05 5.68 -15.87
CA LEU A 70 -11.50 5.48 -14.48
C LEU A 70 -10.87 4.20 -13.89
N THR A 71 -10.95 3.08 -14.62
CA THR A 71 -10.46 1.79 -14.11
C THR A 71 -8.94 1.79 -13.93
N GLN A 72 -8.18 2.44 -14.80
CA GLN A 72 -6.74 2.64 -14.63
C GLN A 72 -6.43 3.41 -13.35
N ASN A 73 -7.12 4.52 -13.10
CA ASN A 73 -6.94 5.28 -11.86
C ASN A 73 -7.31 4.46 -10.61
N LEU A 74 -8.37 3.64 -10.66
CA LEU A 74 -8.75 2.77 -9.55
C LEU A 74 -7.68 1.71 -9.26
N ILE A 75 -7.06 1.13 -10.29
CA ILE A 75 -5.94 0.20 -10.16
C ILE A 75 -4.77 0.92 -9.48
N GLU A 76 -4.34 2.06 -10.02
CA GLU A 76 -3.21 2.83 -9.48
C GLU A 76 -3.38 3.18 -7.99
N ILE A 77 -4.57 3.65 -7.60
CA ILE A 77 -4.86 3.98 -6.20
C ILE A 77 -4.80 2.71 -5.34
N SER A 78 -5.38 1.60 -5.81
CA SER A 78 -5.42 0.33 -5.07
C SER A 78 -4.03 -0.30 -4.91
N GLU A 79 -3.20 -0.26 -5.93
CA GLU A 79 -1.81 -0.75 -5.88
C GLU A 79 -0.96 0.10 -4.95
N ASN A 80 -1.12 1.42 -5.00
CA ASN A 80 -0.40 2.35 -4.12
C ASN A 80 -0.79 2.13 -2.65
N GLU A 81 -2.08 2.00 -2.34
CA GLU A 81 -2.58 1.64 -1.01
C GLU A 81 -1.96 0.32 -0.53
N LEU A 82 -2.06 -0.73 -1.36
CA LEU A 82 -1.54 -2.06 -1.05
C LEU A 82 -0.04 -2.03 -0.78
N SER A 83 0.72 -1.30 -1.60
CA SER A 83 2.17 -1.13 -1.45
C SER A 83 2.54 -0.43 -0.15
N GLN A 84 1.82 0.65 0.22
CA GLN A 84 2.07 1.37 1.46
C GLN A 84 1.76 0.51 2.68
N ILE A 85 0.64 -0.22 2.69
CA ILE A 85 0.29 -1.11 3.81
C ILE A 85 1.33 -2.24 3.97
N ARG A 86 1.84 -2.80 2.88
CA ARG A 86 2.91 -3.81 2.91
C ARG A 86 4.24 -3.26 3.44
N ALA A 87 4.50 -1.99 3.25
CA ALA A 87 5.72 -1.35 3.73
C ALA A 87 5.69 -1.05 5.24
N LEU A 88 4.53 -1.15 5.89
CA LEU A 88 4.42 -1.02 7.34
C LEU A 88 4.99 -2.27 8.03
N ASP A 89 5.75 -2.04 9.10
CA ASP A 89 6.36 -3.12 9.90
C ASP A 89 5.32 -3.71 10.86
N ALA A 90 4.53 -4.66 10.35
CA ALA A 90 3.41 -5.25 11.06
C ALA A 90 3.85 -6.11 12.25
N PRO A 91 3.29 -5.92 13.45
CA PRO A 91 3.58 -6.78 14.60
C PRO A 91 3.08 -8.20 14.36
N ALA A 92 3.78 -9.19 14.93
CA ALA A 92 3.52 -10.62 14.71
C ALA A 92 2.06 -11.02 14.97
N GLU A 93 1.40 -10.36 15.92
CA GLU A 93 0.02 -10.67 16.32
C GLU A 93 -1.03 -10.35 15.24
N VAL A 94 -0.75 -9.45 14.30
CA VAL A 94 -1.68 -9.09 13.21
C VAL A 94 -1.31 -9.70 11.87
N GLN A 95 -0.12 -10.28 11.71
CA GLN A 95 0.39 -10.76 10.41
C GLN A 95 -0.57 -11.72 9.71
N GLY A 96 -1.13 -12.70 10.43
CA GLY A 96 -2.06 -13.68 9.84
C GLY A 96 -3.36 -13.06 9.30
N ALA A 97 -3.89 -12.04 9.98
CA ALA A 97 -5.05 -11.28 9.51
C ALA A 97 -4.68 -10.37 8.35
N LEU A 98 -3.54 -9.70 8.46
CA LEU A 98 -2.99 -8.83 7.42
C LEU A 98 -2.78 -9.59 6.10
N ASP A 99 -2.18 -10.76 6.13
CA ASP A 99 -1.98 -11.61 4.95
C ASP A 99 -3.29 -11.95 4.23
N GLN A 100 -4.35 -12.20 4.99
CA GLN A 100 -5.66 -12.47 4.40
C GLN A 100 -6.27 -11.21 3.77
N TYR A 101 -6.12 -10.07 4.43
CA TYR A 101 -6.54 -8.78 3.91
C TYR A 101 -5.81 -8.43 2.62
N LEU A 102 -4.48 -8.51 2.61
CA LEU A 102 -3.65 -8.21 1.44
C LEU A 102 -4.01 -9.09 0.24
N ARG A 103 -4.17 -10.41 0.45
CA ARG A 103 -4.63 -11.32 -0.62
C ARG A 103 -6.02 -10.95 -1.17
N ALA A 104 -6.93 -10.51 -0.32
CA ALA A 104 -8.25 -10.07 -0.77
C ALA A 104 -8.19 -8.75 -1.56
N ARG A 105 -7.26 -7.86 -1.22
CA ARG A 105 -6.99 -6.63 -1.98
C ARG A 105 -6.38 -6.95 -3.36
N GLU A 106 -5.40 -7.85 -3.44
CA GLU A 106 -4.84 -8.35 -4.71
C GLU A 106 -5.91 -8.93 -5.63
N GLN A 107 -6.80 -9.75 -5.07
CA GLN A 107 -7.92 -10.29 -5.84
C GLN A 107 -8.85 -9.18 -6.37
N GLY A 108 -9.04 -8.12 -5.60
CA GLY A 108 -9.77 -6.93 -6.03
C GLY A 108 -9.10 -6.21 -7.20
N ILE A 109 -7.78 -6.02 -7.13
CA ILE A 109 -6.99 -5.40 -8.21
C ILE A 109 -7.06 -6.26 -9.48
N ALA A 110 -6.88 -7.57 -9.39
CA ALA A 110 -7.01 -8.47 -10.54
C ALA A 110 -8.40 -8.42 -11.21
N LEU A 111 -9.45 -8.15 -10.44
CA LEU A 111 -10.79 -7.93 -11.02
C LEU A 111 -10.93 -6.55 -11.69
N LEU A 112 -10.24 -5.52 -11.19
CA LEU A 112 -10.16 -4.23 -11.87
C LEU A 112 -9.41 -4.35 -13.20
N GLU A 113 -8.31 -5.10 -13.26
CA GLU A 113 -7.56 -5.39 -14.49
C GLU A 113 -8.44 -6.10 -15.53
N GLN A 114 -9.22 -7.12 -15.11
CA GLN A 114 -10.21 -7.76 -15.99
C GLN A 114 -11.27 -6.75 -16.50
N GLY A 115 -11.68 -5.81 -15.65
CA GLY A 115 -12.58 -4.73 -16.04
C GLY A 115 -11.92 -3.79 -17.04
N LEU A 116 -10.64 -3.46 -16.84
CA LEU A 116 -9.87 -2.61 -17.74
C LEU A 116 -9.75 -3.22 -19.14
N GLU A 117 -9.39 -4.49 -19.24
CA GLU A 117 -9.34 -5.24 -20.51
C GLU A 117 -10.69 -5.21 -21.21
N ALA A 118 -11.76 -5.56 -20.48
CA ALA A 118 -13.13 -5.57 -21.03
C ALA A 118 -13.59 -4.17 -21.52
N ALA A 119 -13.20 -3.09 -20.81
CA ALA A 119 -13.50 -1.73 -21.25
C ALA A 119 -12.74 -1.36 -22.53
N GLY A 120 -11.46 -1.74 -22.62
CA GLY A 120 -10.62 -1.57 -23.81
C GLY A 120 -11.20 -2.27 -25.04
N ASP A 121 -11.70 -3.50 -24.85
CA ASP A 121 -12.33 -4.31 -25.89
C ASP A 121 -13.79 -3.88 -26.19
N ARG A 122 -14.32 -2.89 -25.45
CA ARG A 122 -15.72 -2.45 -25.52
C ARG A 122 -16.72 -3.58 -25.22
N ASP A 123 -16.31 -4.61 -24.46
CA ASP A 123 -17.20 -5.68 -24.00
C ASP A 123 -17.92 -5.26 -22.70
N ALA A 124 -19.06 -4.58 -22.87
CA ALA A 124 -19.88 -4.11 -21.75
C ALA A 124 -20.35 -5.26 -20.82
N ARG A 125 -20.51 -6.48 -21.35
CA ARG A 125 -20.94 -7.63 -20.52
C ARG A 125 -19.81 -8.14 -19.65
N ALA A 126 -18.59 -8.25 -20.18
CA ALA A 126 -17.42 -8.63 -19.41
C ALA A 126 -17.12 -7.58 -18.35
N TYR A 127 -17.18 -6.28 -18.70
CA TYR A 127 -17.03 -5.17 -17.77
C TYR A 127 -18.02 -5.26 -16.61
N ALA A 128 -19.32 -5.42 -16.91
CA ALA A 128 -20.36 -5.55 -15.88
C ALA A 128 -20.14 -6.77 -14.97
N ARG A 129 -19.66 -7.89 -15.53
CA ARG A 129 -19.31 -9.09 -14.72
C ARG A 129 -18.14 -8.81 -13.76
N ALA A 130 -17.10 -8.11 -14.20
CA ALA A 130 -15.98 -7.73 -13.36
C ALA A 130 -16.45 -6.83 -12.20
N GLN A 131 -17.25 -5.79 -12.50
CA GLN A 131 -17.82 -4.90 -11.49
C GLN A 131 -18.70 -5.65 -10.48
N ALA A 132 -19.52 -6.59 -10.93
CA ALA A 132 -20.36 -7.41 -10.05
C ALA A 132 -19.51 -8.27 -9.09
N LYS A 133 -18.39 -8.86 -9.55
CA LYS A 133 -17.47 -9.60 -8.69
C LYS A 133 -16.76 -8.71 -7.67
N ILE A 134 -16.35 -7.50 -8.06
CA ILE A 134 -15.76 -6.50 -7.16
C ILE A 134 -16.75 -6.17 -6.05
N ALA A 135 -17.99 -5.87 -6.40
CA ALA A 135 -19.05 -5.56 -5.44
C ALA A 135 -19.34 -6.75 -4.51
N ALA A 136 -19.46 -7.97 -5.05
CA ALA A 136 -19.68 -9.18 -4.25
C ALA A 136 -18.56 -9.46 -3.24
N GLY A 137 -17.31 -9.10 -3.55
CA GLY A 137 -16.16 -9.24 -2.65
C GLY A 137 -16.04 -8.15 -1.58
N GLN A 138 -16.79 -7.06 -1.68
CA GLN A 138 -16.61 -5.87 -0.83
C GLN A 138 -16.78 -6.18 0.67
N LEU A 139 -17.89 -6.79 1.06
CA LEU A 139 -18.15 -7.11 2.46
C LEU A 139 -17.05 -7.98 3.09
N ARG A 140 -16.52 -8.93 2.32
CA ARG A 140 -15.41 -9.79 2.78
C ARG A 140 -14.16 -8.94 3.03
N ARG A 141 -13.81 -8.01 2.13
CA ARG A 141 -12.64 -7.14 2.28
C ARG A 141 -12.75 -6.25 3.52
N LEU A 142 -13.94 -5.67 3.76
CA LEU A 142 -14.20 -4.86 4.96
C LEU A 142 -14.01 -5.65 6.25
N LYS A 143 -14.56 -6.88 6.32
CA LYS A 143 -14.39 -7.77 7.49
C LYS A 143 -12.94 -8.19 7.71
N LEU A 144 -12.17 -8.36 6.65
CA LEU A 144 -10.75 -8.68 6.78
C LEU A 144 -9.94 -7.48 7.26
N ALA A 145 -10.26 -6.26 6.82
CA ALA A 145 -9.68 -5.04 7.35
C ALA A 145 -9.98 -4.87 8.86
N GLU A 146 -11.22 -5.09 9.26
CA GLU A 146 -11.64 -5.08 10.67
C GLU A 146 -10.87 -6.13 11.50
N ALA A 147 -10.64 -7.33 10.96
CA ALA A 147 -9.87 -8.38 11.63
C ALA A 147 -8.39 -8.02 11.84
N VAL A 148 -7.82 -7.17 11.01
CA VAL A 148 -6.48 -6.58 11.21
C VAL A 148 -6.51 -5.53 12.33
N GLY A 149 -7.64 -4.87 12.52
CA GLY A 149 -7.86 -3.76 13.44
C GLY A 149 -7.94 -2.40 12.74
N PHE A 150 -8.00 -2.38 11.41
CA PHE A 150 -8.19 -1.16 10.64
C PHE A 150 -9.61 -0.65 10.76
N THR A 151 -9.77 0.63 11.02
CA THR A 151 -11.05 1.34 11.09
C THR A 151 -11.40 1.94 9.73
N GLU A 152 -10.53 2.74 9.16
CA GLU A 152 -10.77 3.42 7.88
C GLU A 152 -10.85 2.46 6.69
N CYS A 153 -10.01 1.41 6.66
CA CYS A 153 -10.08 0.39 5.61
C CYS A 153 -11.33 -0.49 5.71
N SER A 154 -12.03 -0.50 6.85
CA SER A 154 -13.21 -1.34 7.13
C SER A 154 -14.54 -0.66 6.84
N VAL A 155 -14.55 0.61 6.45
CA VAL A 155 -15.78 1.34 6.13
C VAL A 155 -16.08 1.35 4.64
N VAL A 156 -17.37 1.32 4.31
CA VAL A 156 -17.81 1.61 2.94
C VAL A 156 -17.77 3.11 2.76
N GLN A 157 -16.98 3.61 1.82
CA GLN A 157 -17.15 4.98 1.37
C GLN A 157 -18.54 5.12 0.77
N SER A 158 -19.41 5.74 1.52
CA SER A 158 -20.65 6.29 0.96
C SER A 158 -20.23 7.44 0.05
N GLY A 159 -20.06 7.16 -1.23
CA GLY A 159 -20.10 8.23 -2.21
C GLY A 159 -21.33 9.03 -1.84
N SER A 160 -21.20 10.32 -1.64
CA SER A 160 -22.31 11.23 -1.38
C SER A 160 -23.28 11.12 -2.56
N ALA A 161 -24.12 10.11 -2.50
CA ALA A 161 -25.31 10.01 -3.33
C ALA A 161 -26.14 11.23 -2.94
N GLY A 162 -26.15 12.21 -3.81
CA GLY A 162 -26.76 13.52 -3.81
C GLY A 162 -27.78 13.79 -2.71
N GLN A 163 -27.47 14.86 -1.94
CA GLN A 163 -28.51 15.74 -1.43
C GLN A 163 -28.85 16.77 -2.49
#